data_d556b3af8e52ef24a84a479e843d0cc8
#
_entry.id   d556b3af8e52ef24a84a479e843d0cc8
#
_cell.length_a   1.000
_cell.length_b   1.000
_cell.length_c   1.000
_cell.angle_alpha   90.00
_cell.angle_beta   90.00
_cell.angle_gamma   90.00
#
_symmetry.space_group_name_H-M   'P 1'
#
loop_
_entity.id
_entity.type
_entity.pdbx_description
1 polymer ?
#
loop_
_entity_poly.entity_id
_entity_poly.type
_entity_poly.pdbx_seq_one_letter_code
_entity_poly.pdbx_strand_id
1 'polypeptide(L)'
;RAGVYLQIECDMWNVFAPDAQMNNVLWEETKRILDTFGNHPSFLMLSPINEPGGDWLMPLTDWVSKCHAYDSRHLYTIQSGWPYPMEPDKITGTDYFYFHRSGFGIQPGGTIRGPRGWNGGDYRESLKDISYPVICHELGQWCSYPDFDVIDKFTGFLQPGNFEIFRESARAHD
;
A
#
# COMPACT_ATOMS: atom_id res chain seq x y z
N ARG A 1 2.28 -8.63 -21.03
CA ARG A 1 3.35 -9.38 -21.74
C ARG A 1 4.65 -9.48 -20.94
N ALA A 2 4.79 -8.67 -19.88
CA ALA A 2 5.94 -8.71 -18.98
C ALA A 2 5.79 -9.74 -17.85
N GLY A 3 4.65 -10.42 -17.72
CA GLY A 3 4.39 -11.38 -16.64
C GLY A 3 4.15 -10.72 -15.27
N VAL A 4 3.73 -9.45 -15.26
CA VAL A 4 3.46 -8.70 -14.04
C VAL A 4 1.96 -8.52 -13.87
N TYR A 5 1.46 -8.77 -12.67
CA TYR A 5 0.11 -8.41 -12.27
C TYR A 5 0.11 -7.05 -11.57
N LEU A 6 -0.99 -6.32 -11.72
CA LEU A 6 -1.13 -4.96 -11.21
C LEU A 6 -2.24 -4.90 -10.18
N GLN A 7 -1.98 -4.14 -9.14
CA GLN A 7 -2.99 -3.53 -8.29
C GLN A 7 -3.10 -2.05 -8.65
N ILE A 8 -4.32 -1.59 -8.87
CA ILE A 8 -4.63 -0.17 -9.05
C ILE A 8 -5.12 0.37 -7.71
N GLU A 9 -4.72 1.57 -7.35
CA GLU A 9 -5.25 2.33 -6.23
C GLU A 9 -5.97 3.56 -6.75
N CYS A 10 -7.23 3.77 -6.30
CA CYS A 10 -8.06 4.84 -6.85
C CYS A 10 -7.67 6.22 -6.31
N ASP A 11 -7.29 6.30 -5.03
CA ASP A 11 -7.06 7.56 -4.33
C ASP A 11 -5.99 7.43 -3.24
N MET A 12 -5.65 8.54 -2.58
CA MET A 12 -4.70 8.54 -1.46
C MET A 12 -5.07 9.60 -0.41
N TRP A 13 -4.91 9.25 0.86
CA TRP A 13 -4.97 10.14 2.03
C TRP A 13 -6.24 10.98 2.17
N ASN A 14 -7.36 10.52 1.64
CA ASN A 14 -8.63 11.19 1.82
C ASN A 14 -9.35 10.77 3.11
N VAL A 15 -10.23 11.66 3.55
CA VAL A 15 -11.06 11.47 4.74
C VAL A 15 -12.44 11.01 4.33
N PHE A 16 -12.86 9.88 4.87
CA PHE A 16 -14.18 9.29 4.62
C PHE A 16 -15.12 9.49 5.79
N ALA A 17 -16.41 9.50 5.46
CA ALA A 17 -17.51 9.39 6.39
C ALA A 17 -18.67 8.69 5.67
N PRO A 18 -19.65 8.07 6.38
CA PRO A 18 -20.71 7.29 5.75
C PRO A 18 -21.53 8.03 4.69
N ASP A 19 -21.71 9.32 4.85
CA ASP A 19 -22.48 10.22 3.96
C ASP A 19 -21.60 11.17 3.12
N ALA A 20 -20.29 10.98 3.13
CA ALA A 20 -19.38 11.87 2.42
C ALA A 20 -19.58 11.81 0.90
N GLN A 21 -19.58 12.97 0.25
CA GLN A 21 -19.60 13.07 -1.21
C GLN A 21 -18.45 12.29 -1.86
N MET A 22 -17.32 12.17 -1.17
CA MET A 22 -16.15 11.43 -1.62
C MET A 22 -16.47 9.97 -1.94
N ASN A 23 -17.40 9.33 -1.22
CA ASN A 23 -17.82 7.96 -1.50
C ASN A 23 -18.40 7.82 -2.92
N ASN A 24 -19.14 8.83 -3.38
CA ASN A 24 -19.68 8.84 -4.73
C ASN A 24 -18.60 9.09 -5.78
N VAL A 25 -17.67 10.00 -5.52
CA VAL A 25 -16.55 10.29 -6.42
C VAL A 25 -15.70 9.03 -6.61
N LEU A 26 -15.34 8.37 -5.50
CA LEU A 26 -14.61 7.11 -5.51
C LEU A 26 -15.34 6.03 -6.33
N TRP A 27 -16.66 5.90 -6.14
CA TRP A 27 -17.45 4.89 -6.86
C TRP A 27 -17.49 5.16 -8.37
N GLU A 28 -17.69 6.41 -8.78
CA GLU A 28 -17.67 6.78 -10.21
C GLU A 28 -16.29 6.55 -10.85
N GLU A 29 -15.22 6.85 -10.13
CA GLU A 29 -13.86 6.58 -10.60
C GLU A 29 -13.60 5.07 -10.71
N THR A 30 -14.00 4.30 -9.72
CA THR A 30 -13.92 2.84 -9.72
C THR A 30 -14.59 2.23 -10.97
N LYS A 31 -15.81 2.65 -11.29
CA LYS A 31 -16.52 2.17 -12.48
C LYS A 31 -15.75 2.48 -13.77
N ARG A 32 -15.22 3.71 -13.89
CA ARG A 32 -14.41 4.10 -15.06
C ARG A 32 -13.17 3.23 -15.21
N ILE A 33 -12.50 2.92 -14.10
CA ILE A 33 -11.32 2.05 -14.10
C ILE A 33 -11.72 0.63 -14.56
N LEU A 34 -12.77 0.05 -13.98
CA LEU A 34 -13.24 -1.29 -14.33
C LEU A 34 -13.73 -1.37 -15.78
N ASP A 35 -14.50 -0.40 -16.24
CA ASP A 35 -15.02 -0.35 -17.61
C ASP A 35 -13.90 -0.19 -18.65
N THR A 36 -12.88 0.61 -18.32
CA THR A 36 -11.80 0.90 -19.26
C THR A 36 -10.73 -0.18 -19.26
N PHE A 37 -10.34 -0.68 -18.10
CA PHE A 37 -9.17 -1.54 -17.93
C PHE A 37 -9.49 -2.96 -17.49
N GLY A 38 -10.72 -3.27 -17.09
CA GLY A 38 -11.11 -4.55 -16.51
C GLY A 38 -10.87 -5.77 -17.41
N ASN A 39 -10.72 -5.59 -18.72
CA ASN A 39 -10.40 -6.68 -19.65
C ASN A 39 -8.88 -6.90 -19.83
N HIS A 40 -8.02 -6.13 -19.18
CA HIS A 40 -6.58 -6.34 -19.26
C HIS A 40 -6.15 -7.49 -18.36
N PRO A 41 -5.51 -8.55 -18.90
CA PRO A 41 -5.12 -9.73 -18.10
C PRO A 41 -4.15 -9.43 -16.96
N SER A 42 -3.44 -8.31 -17.02
CA SER A 42 -2.53 -7.86 -15.95
C SER A 42 -3.24 -7.16 -14.80
N PHE A 43 -4.46 -6.66 -15.01
CA PHE A 43 -5.23 -6.01 -13.96
C PHE A 43 -5.90 -7.09 -13.10
N LEU A 44 -5.35 -7.34 -11.93
CA LEU A 44 -5.81 -8.39 -11.03
C LEU A 44 -6.51 -7.84 -9.79
N MET A 45 -6.01 -6.76 -9.23
CA MET A 45 -6.37 -6.26 -7.90
C MET A 45 -6.71 -4.77 -7.93
N LEU A 46 -7.67 -4.37 -7.09
CA LEU A 46 -8.08 -2.97 -6.95
C LEU A 46 -8.22 -2.61 -5.47
N SER A 47 -7.66 -1.47 -5.10
CA SER A 47 -7.80 -0.84 -3.79
C SER A 47 -8.49 0.50 -3.93
N PRO A 48 -9.40 0.87 -3.00
CA PRO A 48 -10.09 2.15 -3.06
C PRO A 48 -9.17 3.32 -2.77
N ILE A 49 -8.18 3.12 -1.90
CA ILE A 49 -7.38 4.21 -1.37
C ILE A 49 -6.10 3.71 -0.67
N ASN A 50 -5.06 4.52 -0.73
CA ASN A 50 -3.91 4.40 0.14
C ASN A 50 -4.08 5.29 1.38
N GLU A 51 -4.00 4.69 2.57
CA GLU A 51 -4.02 5.35 3.87
C GLU A 51 -5.27 6.23 4.12
N PRO A 52 -6.47 5.63 4.20
CA PRO A 52 -7.69 6.36 4.48
C PRO A 52 -7.71 7.00 5.87
N GLY A 53 -8.33 8.17 5.97
CA GLY A 53 -8.63 8.84 7.23
C GLY A 53 -10.13 8.89 7.54
N GLY A 54 -10.47 9.34 8.75
CA GLY A 54 -11.85 9.49 9.19
C GLY A 54 -12.55 8.18 9.53
N ASP A 55 -13.86 8.15 9.36
CA ASP A 55 -14.70 6.97 9.58
C ASP A 55 -14.81 6.12 8.29
N TRP A 56 -13.68 5.62 7.86
CA TRP A 56 -13.48 4.98 6.56
C TRP A 56 -13.99 3.53 6.46
N LEU A 57 -14.04 2.81 7.58
CA LEU A 57 -14.24 1.35 7.56
C LEU A 57 -15.55 0.95 6.89
N MET A 58 -16.66 1.56 7.32
CA MET A 58 -17.99 1.24 6.77
C MET A 58 -18.12 1.63 5.29
N PRO A 59 -17.79 2.87 4.87
CA PRO A 59 -17.84 3.24 3.46
C PRO A 59 -17.00 2.35 2.55
N LEU A 60 -15.82 1.96 2.99
CA LEU A 60 -14.93 1.16 2.15
C LEU A 60 -15.28 -0.33 2.15
N THR A 61 -15.87 -0.85 3.21
CA THR A 61 -16.48 -2.19 3.20
C THR A 61 -17.69 -2.24 2.24
N ASP A 62 -18.54 -1.20 2.23
CA ASP A 62 -19.63 -1.07 1.27
C ASP A 62 -19.11 -0.95 -0.18
N TRP A 63 -18.03 -0.21 -0.37
CA TRP A 63 -17.38 -0.08 -1.67
C TRP A 63 -16.91 -1.45 -2.21
N VAL A 64 -16.27 -2.29 -1.39
CA VAL A 64 -15.86 -3.65 -1.80
C VAL A 64 -17.08 -4.47 -2.22
N SER A 65 -18.17 -4.41 -1.44
CA SER A 65 -19.43 -5.11 -1.77
C SER A 65 -20.01 -4.66 -3.11
N LYS A 66 -19.97 -3.37 -3.40
CA LYS A 66 -20.39 -2.79 -4.69
C LYS A 66 -19.47 -3.25 -5.84
N CYS A 67 -18.16 -3.32 -5.60
CA CYS A 67 -17.21 -3.81 -6.58
C CYS A 67 -17.49 -5.25 -6.98
N HIS A 68 -17.69 -6.14 -6.02
CA HIS A 68 -18.04 -7.54 -6.31
C HIS A 68 -19.37 -7.68 -7.07
N ALA A 69 -20.35 -6.85 -6.75
CA ALA A 69 -21.62 -6.85 -7.47
C ALA A 69 -21.49 -6.31 -8.90
N TYR A 70 -20.59 -5.39 -9.15
CA TYR A 70 -20.38 -4.75 -10.43
C TYR A 70 -19.46 -5.58 -11.36
N ASP A 71 -18.32 -6.04 -10.83
CA ASP A 71 -17.34 -6.84 -11.57
C ASP A 71 -16.67 -7.86 -10.64
N SER A 72 -17.04 -9.11 -10.69
CA SER A 72 -16.52 -10.18 -9.85
C SER A 72 -15.22 -10.82 -10.38
N ARG A 73 -14.62 -10.28 -11.43
CA ARG A 73 -13.41 -10.84 -12.06
C ARG A 73 -12.12 -10.45 -11.33
N HIS A 74 -12.14 -9.40 -10.55
CA HIS A 74 -10.98 -8.84 -9.85
C HIS A 74 -11.04 -9.11 -8.35
N LEU A 75 -9.91 -8.94 -7.70
CA LEU A 75 -9.79 -9.02 -6.24
C LEU A 75 -9.82 -7.61 -5.65
N TYR A 76 -10.55 -7.45 -4.56
CA TYR A 76 -10.77 -6.16 -3.92
C TYR A 76 -10.32 -6.16 -2.46
N THR A 77 -9.70 -5.07 -2.04
CA THR A 77 -9.36 -4.81 -0.64
C THR A 77 -10.05 -3.54 -0.14
N ILE A 78 -10.22 -3.41 1.17
CA ILE A 78 -10.85 -2.23 1.76
C ILE A 78 -9.92 -1.01 1.81
N GLN A 79 -8.62 -1.20 1.71
CA GLN A 79 -7.62 -0.13 1.75
C GLN A 79 -6.21 -0.67 1.47
N SER A 80 -5.27 0.25 1.27
CA SER A 80 -3.83 -0.02 1.25
C SER A 80 -3.14 0.73 2.39
N GLY A 81 -2.18 0.11 3.03
CA GLY A 81 -1.35 0.75 4.05
C GLY A 81 -2.01 0.93 5.41
N TRP A 82 -1.90 2.13 5.94
CA TRP A 82 -2.39 2.54 7.26
C TRP A 82 -3.70 3.35 7.15
N PRO A 83 -4.62 3.37 8.15
CA PRO A 83 -4.63 2.56 9.36
C PRO A 83 -5.13 1.13 9.14
N TYR A 84 -4.70 0.22 9.99
CA TYR A 84 -5.19 -1.17 9.96
C TYR A 84 -6.54 -1.28 10.66
N PRO A 85 -7.44 -2.14 10.17
CA PRO A 85 -8.64 -2.47 10.92
C PRO A 85 -8.26 -3.17 12.22
N MET A 86 -8.88 -2.75 13.32
CA MET A 86 -8.59 -3.31 14.64
C MET A 86 -9.04 -4.77 14.79
N GLU A 87 -10.04 -5.17 14.03
CA GLU A 87 -10.64 -6.50 14.06
C GLU A 87 -10.80 -7.02 12.63
N PRO A 88 -9.71 -7.47 12.00
CA PRO A 88 -9.73 -7.89 10.61
C PRO A 88 -10.68 -9.04 10.33
N ASP A 89 -10.87 -9.96 11.29
CA ASP A 89 -11.78 -11.10 11.13
C ASP A 89 -13.27 -10.71 11.10
N LYS A 90 -13.59 -9.48 11.50
CA LYS A 90 -14.97 -8.95 11.39
C LYS A 90 -15.25 -8.23 10.07
N ILE A 91 -14.24 -8.05 9.24
CA ILE A 91 -14.39 -7.44 7.93
C ILE A 91 -14.89 -8.51 6.97
N THR A 92 -16.00 -8.25 6.33
CA THR A 92 -16.58 -9.16 5.35
C THR A 92 -16.37 -8.65 3.94
N GLY A 93 -16.10 -9.57 3.02
CA GLY A 93 -16.09 -9.30 1.58
C GLY A 93 -14.75 -8.84 1.00
N THR A 94 -13.75 -8.45 1.81
CA THR A 94 -12.40 -8.21 1.28
C THR A 94 -11.76 -9.54 0.84
N ASP A 95 -11.05 -9.51 -0.28
CA ASP A 95 -10.37 -10.71 -0.79
C ASP A 95 -8.97 -10.88 -0.22
N TYR A 96 -8.33 -9.77 0.16
CA TYR A 96 -6.98 -9.74 0.70
C TYR A 96 -6.78 -8.48 1.53
N PHE A 97 -5.71 -8.50 2.35
CA PHE A 97 -5.21 -7.31 3.03
C PHE A 97 -3.93 -6.81 2.38
N TYR A 98 -3.83 -5.51 2.27
CA TYR A 98 -2.69 -4.84 1.67
C TYR A 98 -2.06 -3.89 2.68
N PHE A 99 -0.95 -4.33 3.28
CA PHE A 99 -0.33 -3.65 4.40
C PHE A 99 1.06 -3.14 4.09
N HIS A 100 1.45 -2.10 4.80
CA HIS A 100 2.83 -1.67 4.82
C HIS A 100 3.73 -2.75 5.41
N ARG A 101 4.78 -3.12 4.68
CA ARG A 101 5.98 -3.73 5.23
C ARG A 101 5.76 -4.98 6.09
N SER A 102 4.99 -5.90 5.56
CA SER A 102 4.85 -7.25 6.13
C SER A 102 4.00 -7.36 7.41
N GLY A 103 2.81 -6.77 7.40
CA GLY A 103 1.77 -7.24 8.29
C GLY A 103 1.46 -6.39 9.52
N PHE A 104 0.53 -6.91 10.28
CA PHE A 104 0.09 -6.31 11.54
C PHE A 104 1.24 -6.26 12.53
N GLY A 105 1.52 -5.09 13.02
CA GLY A 105 2.36 -4.89 14.18
C GLY A 105 1.70 -3.87 15.08
N ILE A 106 2.02 -3.90 16.35
CA ILE A 106 1.68 -2.83 17.31
C ILE A 106 2.26 -1.48 16.85
N GLN A 107 3.14 -1.52 15.85
CA GLN A 107 3.82 -0.34 15.31
C GLN A 107 3.63 -0.22 13.78
N PRO A 108 3.53 1.01 13.25
CA PRO A 108 3.51 1.24 11.82
C PRO A 108 4.69 0.54 11.14
N GLY A 109 4.39 -0.29 10.14
CA GLY A 109 5.42 -0.98 9.40
C GLY A 109 5.73 -2.42 9.86
N GLY A 110 4.95 -2.98 10.78
CA GLY A 110 5.08 -4.37 11.21
C GLY A 110 6.45 -4.70 11.80
N THR A 111 6.85 -5.96 11.70
CA THR A 111 8.12 -6.46 12.25
C THR A 111 9.35 -5.86 11.58
N ILE A 112 9.23 -5.37 10.35
CA ILE A 112 10.37 -4.90 9.55
C ILE A 112 10.78 -3.48 9.93
N ARG A 113 9.84 -2.62 10.32
CA ARG A 113 10.11 -1.22 10.73
C ARG A 113 9.94 -0.97 12.23
N GLY A 114 9.95 -2.00 13.03
CA GLY A 114 9.93 -1.85 14.49
C GLY A 114 11.18 -1.11 15.01
N PRO A 115 11.14 -0.59 16.26
CA PRO A 115 12.25 0.19 16.83
C PRO A 115 13.60 -0.54 16.87
N ARG A 116 13.59 -1.85 16.79
CA ARG A 116 14.78 -2.71 16.78
C ARG A 116 15.29 -3.05 15.38
N GLY A 117 14.60 -2.57 14.34
CA GLY A 117 14.86 -2.96 12.97
C GLY A 117 14.54 -4.43 12.68
N TRP A 118 14.75 -4.84 11.45
CA TRP A 118 14.64 -6.24 11.05
C TRP A 118 16.01 -6.90 11.03
N ASN A 119 16.16 -7.92 11.83
CA ASN A 119 17.41 -8.69 11.95
C ASN A 119 17.25 -10.12 11.41
N GLY A 120 16.52 -10.29 10.31
CA GLY A 120 16.29 -11.59 9.70
C GLY A 120 15.22 -12.43 10.40
N GLY A 121 14.29 -11.80 11.13
CA GLY A 121 13.19 -12.48 11.81
C GLY A 121 12.15 -13.05 10.84
N ASP A 122 11.37 -14.01 11.32
CA ASP A 122 10.29 -14.63 10.58
C ASP A 122 9.02 -13.76 10.67
N TYR A 123 8.58 -13.19 9.55
CA TYR A 123 7.37 -12.37 9.49
C TYR A 123 6.08 -13.19 9.63
N ARG A 124 6.12 -14.52 9.48
CA ARG A 124 4.95 -15.40 9.60
C ARG A 124 4.30 -15.30 10.98
N GLU A 125 5.10 -15.03 12.00
CA GLU A 125 4.58 -14.82 13.36
C GLU A 125 3.62 -13.62 13.44
N SER A 126 3.88 -12.55 12.70
CA SER A 126 3.01 -11.37 12.66
C SER A 126 1.73 -11.58 11.84
N LEU A 127 1.66 -12.65 11.08
CA LEU A 127 0.52 -12.96 10.20
C LEU A 127 -0.30 -14.15 10.68
N LYS A 128 0.12 -14.87 11.71
CA LYS A 128 -0.45 -16.15 12.13
C LYS A 128 -1.95 -16.11 12.45
N ASP A 129 -2.43 -14.98 12.94
CA ASP A 129 -3.82 -14.79 13.34
C ASP A 129 -4.67 -14.14 12.23
N ILE A 130 -4.13 -14.00 11.02
CA ILE A 130 -4.82 -13.40 9.88
C ILE A 130 -5.25 -14.50 8.92
N SER A 131 -6.57 -14.65 8.73
CA SER A 131 -7.16 -15.67 7.87
C SER A 131 -7.17 -15.33 6.39
N TYR A 132 -6.89 -14.08 6.03
CA TYR A 132 -6.88 -13.58 4.65
C TYR A 132 -5.49 -13.60 4.04
N PRO A 133 -5.37 -13.69 2.71
CA PRO A 133 -4.12 -13.40 2.02
C PRO A 133 -3.62 -11.99 2.36
N VAL A 134 -2.34 -11.86 2.63
CA VAL A 134 -1.69 -10.57 2.93
C VAL A 134 -0.67 -10.26 1.86
N ILE A 135 -0.77 -9.07 1.31
CA ILE A 135 0.18 -8.51 0.35
C ILE A 135 0.90 -7.35 1.03
N CYS A 136 2.20 -7.35 0.94
CA CYS A 136 3.02 -6.26 1.47
C CYS A 136 3.27 -5.22 0.38
N HIS A 137 3.01 -3.95 0.68
CA HIS A 137 3.38 -2.85 -0.18
C HIS A 137 4.45 -1.96 0.47
N GLU A 138 5.07 -1.13 -0.33
CA GLU A 138 6.14 -0.21 0.10
C GLU A 138 7.28 -0.92 0.84
N LEU A 139 7.55 -2.17 0.51
CA LEU A 139 8.58 -2.97 1.15
C LEU A 139 9.97 -2.35 1.02
N GLY A 140 10.24 -1.66 -0.07
CA GLY A 140 11.52 -1.05 -0.39
C GLY A 140 11.77 0.33 0.23
N GLN A 141 10.99 0.77 1.21
CA GLN A 141 11.16 2.07 1.85
C GLN A 141 12.34 2.16 2.84
N TRP A 142 13.26 1.21 2.82
CA TRP A 142 14.48 1.35 3.60
C TRP A 142 15.46 2.27 2.90
N CYS A 143 16.01 3.18 3.70
CA CYS A 143 17.15 3.95 3.26
C CYS A 143 18.34 3.00 3.09
N SER A 144 18.76 2.80 1.87
CA SER A 144 20.06 2.22 1.53
C SER A 144 20.96 3.33 1.02
N TYR A 145 22.26 3.11 1.06
CA TYR A 145 23.18 4.03 0.41
C TYR A 145 22.89 4.08 -1.08
N PRO A 146 22.75 5.28 -1.65
CA PRO A 146 22.52 5.44 -3.08
C PRO A 146 23.76 5.07 -3.87
N ASP A 147 23.58 4.80 -5.15
CA ASP A 147 24.69 4.82 -6.09
C ASP A 147 25.25 6.25 -6.18
N PHE A 148 26.49 6.44 -5.74
CA PHE A 148 27.09 7.77 -5.67
C PHE A 148 27.44 8.37 -7.05
N ASP A 149 27.43 7.58 -8.11
CA ASP A 149 27.56 8.08 -9.48
C ASP A 149 26.40 9.00 -9.88
N VAL A 150 25.29 8.95 -9.12
CA VAL A 150 24.19 9.89 -9.29
C VAL A 150 24.57 11.34 -8.99
N ILE A 151 25.62 11.59 -8.21
CA ILE A 151 26.10 12.94 -7.82
C ILE A 151 26.40 13.78 -9.09
N ASP A 152 27.02 13.18 -10.08
CA ASP A 152 27.39 13.88 -11.32
C ASP A 152 26.20 14.26 -12.20
N LYS A 153 25.00 13.75 -11.90
CA LYS A 153 23.76 14.11 -12.59
C LYS A 153 23.12 15.40 -12.06
N PHE A 154 23.60 15.92 -10.95
CA PHE A 154 23.12 17.19 -10.38
C PHE A 154 23.81 18.37 -11.07
N THR A 155 23.33 18.72 -12.24
CA THR A 155 23.90 19.80 -13.06
C THR A 155 23.12 21.12 -12.98
N GLY A 156 22.05 21.15 -12.19
CA GLY A 156 21.15 22.29 -12.05
C GLY A 156 21.33 23.08 -10.74
N PHE A 157 20.28 23.76 -10.34
CA PHE A 157 20.25 24.58 -9.13
C PHE A 157 20.40 23.76 -7.83
N LEU A 158 19.81 22.56 -7.81
CA LEU A 158 19.91 21.67 -6.65
C LEU A 158 21.29 21.02 -6.61
N GLN A 159 21.90 21.07 -5.44
CA GLN A 159 23.20 20.45 -5.17
C GLN A 159 23.03 19.07 -4.54
N PRO A 160 23.93 18.11 -4.76
CA PRO A 160 23.82 16.75 -4.27
C PRO A 160 24.30 16.58 -2.79
N GLY A 161 24.16 17.61 -1.96
CA GLY A 161 24.77 17.65 -0.62
C GLY A 161 24.42 16.45 0.27
N ASN A 162 23.21 15.90 0.19
CA ASN A 162 22.84 14.71 0.93
C ASN A 162 23.62 13.46 0.47
N PHE A 163 23.82 13.30 -0.84
CA PHE A 163 24.58 12.17 -1.39
C PHE A 163 26.07 12.29 -1.07
N GLU A 164 26.59 13.50 -1.04
CA GLU A 164 27.99 13.76 -0.66
C GLU A 164 28.24 13.39 0.81
N ILE A 165 27.34 13.81 1.71
CA ILE A 165 27.40 13.45 3.13
C ILE A 165 27.31 11.93 3.32
N PHE A 166 26.40 11.26 2.63
CA PHE A 166 26.30 9.79 2.70
C PHE A 166 27.56 9.10 2.19
N ARG A 167 28.13 9.58 1.10
CA ARG A 167 29.40 9.03 0.55
C ARG A 167 30.56 9.19 1.50
N GLU A 168 30.70 10.37 2.13
CA GLU A 168 31.72 10.61 3.14
C GLU A 168 31.51 9.76 4.38
N SER A 169 30.27 9.63 4.84
CA SER A 169 29.92 8.75 5.96
C SER A 169 30.26 7.29 5.66
N ALA A 170 29.92 6.79 4.48
CA ALA A 170 30.27 5.42 4.08
C ALA A 170 31.78 5.19 4.09
N ARG A 171 32.55 6.12 3.51
CA ARG A 171 34.03 6.04 3.48
C ARG A 171 34.67 6.10 4.86
N ALA A 172 34.03 6.75 5.82
CA ALA A 172 34.56 6.88 7.19
C ALA A 172 34.30 5.65 8.06
N HIS A 173 33.40 4.76 7.66
CA HIS A 173 32.96 3.60 8.45
C HIS A 173 33.27 2.26 7.77
N ASP A 174 33.96 2.27 6.62
CA ASP A 174 34.57 1.08 6.04
C ASP A 174 35.91 0.81 6.80
#